data_230fd56799d53df2371aeafcdbb16c33
#
_entry.id   230fd56799d53df2371aeafcdbb16c33
#
_cell.length_a   1.000
_cell.length_b   1.000
_cell.length_c   1.000
_cell.angle_alpha   90.00
_cell.angle_beta   90.00
_cell.angle_gamma   90.00
#
_symmetry.space_group_name_H-M   'P 1'
#
loop_
_entity.id
_entity.type
_entity.pdbx_description
1 polymer ?
#
loop_
_entity_poly.entity_id
_entity_poly.type
_entity_poly.pdbx_seq_one_letter_code
_entity_poly.pdbx_strand_id
1 'polypeptide(L)'
;MSRPITIVTGQWGDIPLEKLAPMMSGFGYDGLELGGGHFDITRGAKDRKYCDRIRALLDKHHLKVWAISGHVVGQQVCDPNDSRSDAFAPPELAGKPQEKRVWAVATMKDAARAARNLGVEIVTGFVGSSIWHLLYSWPPVPEQTIEEGFQYFARMWNPIFDVFDECGVKFALEVHPTEIAFDAITTKRAMEAVGNRKAFGINFDPSHLVWQMLDPAQFIREFPDRIYHVHLKDVAVRLTGRNSILGSHLPFGAAERAWDFRSPGHGDVDFEEIIRALNHIHYQGPLSVEWEDSGMEREFGAKEAIEFVRKLNFSPSSIAFDENF
;
A
#
# COMPACT_ATOMS: atom_id res chain seq x y z
N MET A 1 -18.70 4.84 15.09
CA MET A 1 -17.48 5.66 15.37
C MET A 1 -16.79 5.91 14.04
N SER A 2 -16.25 7.12 13.82
CA SER A 2 -15.45 7.42 12.63
C SER A 2 -14.15 6.60 12.65
N ARG A 3 -13.67 6.19 11.47
CA ARG A 3 -12.40 5.48 11.33
C ARG A 3 -11.23 6.42 11.68
N PRO A 4 -10.12 5.91 12.23
CA PRO A 4 -8.90 6.70 12.37
C PRO A 4 -8.38 7.18 11.01
N ILE A 5 -7.83 8.38 10.96
CA ILE A 5 -7.19 8.92 9.76
C ILE A 5 -5.67 8.96 10.01
N THR A 6 -4.93 8.23 9.20
CA THR A 6 -3.47 8.10 9.31
C THR A 6 -2.77 8.63 8.07
N ILE A 7 -1.46 8.72 8.10
CA ILE A 7 -0.65 9.09 6.94
C ILE A 7 0.52 8.12 6.78
N VAL A 8 0.81 7.78 5.52
CA VAL A 8 1.99 7.00 5.13
C VAL A 8 3.22 7.90 5.25
N THR A 9 4.25 7.41 5.93
CA THR A 9 5.48 8.20 6.11
C THR A 9 6.52 7.99 5.01
N GLY A 10 6.21 7.18 3.99
CA GLY A 10 7.11 6.86 2.89
C GLY A 10 7.66 8.08 2.16
N GLN A 11 6.81 9.07 1.93
CA GLN A 11 7.13 10.31 1.21
C GLN A 11 7.85 11.37 2.09
N TRP A 12 8.13 11.04 3.35
CA TRP A 12 8.68 11.95 4.37
C TRP A 12 10.06 11.51 4.90
N GLY A 13 10.75 10.61 4.19
CA GLY A 13 12.01 10.01 4.64
C GLY A 13 13.17 10.99 4.84
N ASP A 14 13.05 12.22 4.36
CA ASP A 14 13.99 13.33 4.59
C ASP A 14 13.81 14.02 5.96
N ILE A 15 12.69 13.77 6.67
CA ILE A 15 12.38 14.36 7.97
C ILE A 15 12.47 13.27 9.04
N PRO A 16 13.34 13.42 10.09
CA PRO A 16 13.41 12.46 11.19
C PRO A 16 12.07 12.30 11.91
N LEU A 17 11.76 11.08 12.38
CA LEU A 17 10.48 10.76 13.02
C LEU A 17 10.15 11.67 14.21
N GLU A 18 11.17 12.11 14.97
CA GLU A 18 11.04 13.04 16.11
C GLU A 18 10.52 14.42 15.71
N LYS A 19 10.70 14.81 14.44
CA LYS A 19 10.18 16.06 13.86
C LYS A 19 8.87 15.82 13.13
N LEU A 20 8.75 14.68 12.46
CA LEU A 20 7.55 14.31 11.69
C LEU A 20 6.35 14.08 12.61
N ALA A 21 6.53 13.38 13.73
CA ALA A 21 5.44 13.06 14.65
C ALA A 21 4.69 14.30 15.18
N PRO A 22 5.35 15.33 15.76
CA PRO A 22 4.64 16.54 16.17
C PRO A 22 4.00 17.30 15.01
N MET A 23 4.57 17.27 13.80
CA MET A 23 4.00 17.88 12.61
C MET A 23 2.68 17.19 12.22
N MET A 24 2.65 15.87 12.08
CA MET A 24 1.46 15.12 11.73
C MET A 24 0.36 15.20 12.79
N SER A 25 0.75 15.17 14.06
CA SER A 25 -0.17 15.44 15.16
C SER A 25 -0.76 16.87 15.06
N GLY A 26 0.08 17.86 14.73
CA GLY A 26 -0.36 19.24 14.54
C GLY A 26 -1.31 19.43 13.35
N PHE A 27 -1.21 18.61 12.31
CA PHE A 27 -2.18 18.58 11.21
C PHE A 27 -3.49 17.86 11.60
N GLY A 28 -3.45 17.08 12.69
CA GLY A 28 -4.62 16.40 13.24
C GLY A 28 -4.76 14.93 12.83
N TYR A 29 -3.72 14.27 12.33
CA TYR A 29 -3.72 12.83 12.08
C TYR A 29 -3.82 12.04 13.39
N ASP A 30 -4.51 10.89 13.35
CA ASP A 30 -4.70 9.98 14.49
C ASP A 30 -3.55 8.97 14.62
N GLY A 31 -2.72 8.84 13.61
CA GLY A 31 -1.60 7.90 13.61
C GLY A 31 -0.81 7.87 12.30
N LEU A 32 0.13 6.94 12.26
CA LEU A 32 1.06 6.78 11.15
C LEU A 32 1.05 5.34 10.64
N GLU A 33 1.30 5.20 9.34
CA GLU A 33 1.86 4.00 8.73
C GLU A 33 3.35 4.25 8.50
N LEU A 34 4.21 3.45 9.15
CA LEU A 34 5.64 3.71 9.16
C LEU A 34 6.35 3.11 7.93
N GLY A 35 6.89 3.97 7.08
CA GLY A 35 7.72 3.66 5.92
C GLY A 35 8.88 4.65 5.78
N GLY A 36 9.54 4.69 4.63
CA GLY A 36 10.53 5.72 4.30
C GLY A 36 11.76 5.80 5.23
N GLY A 37 12.13 4.69 5.88
CA GLY A 37 13.27 4.67 6.80
C GLY A 37 12.94 5.07 8.24
N HIS A 38 11.67 5.42 8.56
CA HIS A 38 11.25 5.78 9.93
C HIS A 38 11.17 4.58 10.88
N PHE A 39 11.21 3.37 10.35
CA PHE A 39 11.23 2.14 11.12
C PHE A 39 12.20 1.13 10.51
N ASP A 40 13.18 0.69 11.29
CA ASP A 40 14.11 -0.38 10.89
C ASP A 40 13.47 -1.73 11.19
N ILE A 41 13.00 -2.40 10.13
CA ILE A 41 12.32 -3.70 10.18
C ILE A 41 13.23 -4.75 10.85
N THR A 42 14.49 -4.85 10.42
CA THR A 42 15.42 -5.87 10.94
C THR A 42 15.73 -5.67 12.42
N ARG A 43 15.88 -4.42 12.84
CA ARG A 43 16.05 -4.08 14.25
C ARG A 43 14.76 -4.32 15.03
N GLY A 44 13.61 -3.91 14.52
CA GLY A 44 12.30 -4.12 15.15
C GLY A 44 11.99 -5.59 15.41
N ALA A 45 12.41 -6.47 14.52
CA ALA A 45 12.25 -7.91 14.69
C ALA A 45 13.02 -8.49 15.89
N LYS A 46 14.15 -7.88 16.28
CA LYS A 46 15.10 -8.38 17.26
C LYS A 46 15.15 -7.59 18.57
N ASP A 47 14.80 -6.31 18.54
CA ASP A 47 14.92 -5.36 19.65
C ASP A 47 13.55 -4.78 20.04
N ARG A 48 12.87 -5.41 21.01
CA ARG A 48 11.61 -4.88 21.55
C ARG A 48 11.74 -3.49 22.18
N LYS A 49 12.88 -3.19 22.79
CA LYS A 49 13.11 -1.86 23.37
C LYS A 49 13.15 -0.78 22.29
N TYR A 50 13.61 -1.10 21.09
CA TYR A 50 13.50 -0.20 19.95
C TYR A 50 12.04 0.06 19.60
N CYS A 51 11.21 -0.96 19.50
CA CYS A 51 9.77 -0.81 19.24
C CYS A 51 9.08 -0.01 20.35
N ASP A 52 9.44 -0.24 21.63
CA ASP A 52 8.91 0.52 22.77
C ASP A 52 9.25 2.00 22.69
N ARG A 53 10.48 2.34 22.27
CA ARG A 53 10.88 3.75 22.05
C ARG A 53 10.08 4.42 20.94
N ILE A 54 9.84 3.72 19.83
CA ILE A 54 9.02 4.24 18.72
C ILE A 54 7.59 4.51 19.21
N ARG A 55 6.97 3.55 19.92
CA ARG A 55 5.63 3.76 20.49
C ARG A 55 5.60 4.96 21.45
N ALA A 56 6.53 5.00 22.40
CA ALA A 56 6.59 6.08 23.38
C ALA A 56 6.78 7.47 22.74
N LEU A 57 7.55 7.55 21.64
CA LEU A 57 7.67 8.79 20.87
C LEU A 57 6.33 9.20 20.28
N LEU A 58 5.61 8.28 19.64
CA LEU A 58 4.34 8.58 18.99
C LEU A 58 3.22 8.85 20.01
N ASP A 59 3.16 8.08 21.09
CA ASP A 59 2.20 8.29 22.20
C ASP A 59 2.32 9.69 22.81
N LYS A 60 3.55 10.22 22.94
CA LYS A 60 3.80 11.60 23.37
C LYS A 60 3.10 12.65 22.51
N HIS A 61 2.86 12.33 21.25
CA HIS A 61 2.18 13.19 20.29
C HIS A 61 0.75 12.71 19.97
N HIS A 62 0.18 11.81 20.78
CA HIS A 62 -1.16 11.24 20.60
C HIS A 62 -1.34 10.51 19.26
N LEU A 63 -0.28 9.99 18.68
CA LEU A 63 -0.29 9.21 17.45
C LEU A 63 -0.18 7.72 17.73
N LYS A 64 -0.83 6.88 16.93
CA LYS A 64 -0.68 5.42 16.94
C LYS A 64 0.01 4.92 15.68
N VAL A 65 0.74 3.80 15.79
CA VAL A 65 1.18 3.04 14.61
C VAL A 65 0.05 2.09 14.21
N TRP A 66 -0.36 2.14 12.95
CA TRP A 66 -1.42 1.28 12.42
C TRP A 66 -0.91 0.23 11.45
N ALA A 67 0.16 0.52 10.74
CA ALA A 67 0.83 -0.40 9.84
C ALA A 67 2.33 -0.08 9.74
N ILE A 68 3.13 -1.04 9.29
CA ILE A 68 4.48 -0.81 8.82
C ILE A 68 4.58 -1.18 7.33
N SER A 69 5.33 -0.37 6.58
CA SER A 69 5.49 -0.54 5.14
C SER A 69 6.65 -1.47 4.79
N GLY A 70 6.37 -2.48 3.99
CA GLY A 70 7.35 -3.38 3.39
C GLY A 70 7.45 -3.26 1.86
N HIS A 71 6.91 -2.19 1.24
CA HIS A 71 6.75 -2.05 -0.22
C HIS A 71 8.04 -2.32 -0.99
N VAL A 72 9.05 -1.50 -0.79
CA VAL A 72 10.30 -1.59 -1.56
C VAL A 72 11.09 -2.88 -1.33
N VAL A 73 10.95 -3.50 -0.15
CA VAL A 73 11.58 -4.78 0.16
C VAL A 73 10.80 -5.93 -0.46
N GLY A 74 9.48 -5.94 -0.27
CA GLY A 74 8.60 -6.99 -0.79
C GLY A 74 8.63 -7.09 -2.31
N GLN A 75 8.72 -5.95 -3.01
CA GLN A 75 8.93 -5.89 -4.47
C GLN A 75 10.06 -6.83 -4.93
N GLN A 76 11.15 -6.88 -4.21
CA GLN A 76 12.35 -7.61 -4.60
C GLN A 76 12.26 -9.13 -4.36
N VAL A 77 11.19 -9.62 -3.75
CA VAL A 77 10.97 -11.06 -3.56
C VAL A 77 10.72 -11.77 -4.89
N CYS A 78 9.88 -11.21 -5.76
CA CYS A 78 9.53 -11.85 -7.04
C CYS A 78 10.03 -11.09 -8.28
N ASP A 79 10.46 -9.85 -8.16
CA ASP A 79 11.00 -9.10 -9.31
C ASP A 79 12.31 -9.69 -9.84
N PRO A 80 12.66 -9.38 -11.08
CA PRO A 80 13.96 -9.74 -11.67
C PRO A 80 15.16 -9.20 -10.89
N ASN A 81 14.97 -8.11 -10.12
CA ASN A 81 16.01 -7.44 -9.33
C ASN A 81 17.17 -6.90 -10.17
N ASP A 82 16.86 -6.29 -11.29
CA ASP A 82 17.82 -5.56 -12.12
C ASP A 82 18.32 -4.26 -11.44
N SER A 83 19.02 -3.42 -12.18
CA SER A 83 19.62 -2.17 -11.65
C SER A 83 18.59 -1.18 -11.07
N ARG A 84 17.29 -1.26 -11.45
CA ARG A 84 16.23 -0.39 -10.91
C ARG A 84 16.02 -0.63 -9.42
N SER A 85 16.23 -1.86 -8.95
CA SER A 85 16.07 -2.23 -7.53
C SER A 85 17.31 -1.96 -6.67
N ASP A 86 18.44 -1.51 -7.26
CA ASP A 86 19.68 -1.26 -6.51
C ASP A 86 19.52 -0.16 -5.44
N ALA A 87 18.71 0.87 -5.74
CA ALA A 87 18.43 1.97 -4.80
C ALA A 87 17.58 1.55 -3.58
N PHE A 88 16.92 0.41 -3.65
CA PHE A 88 16.01 -0.09 -2.61
C PHE A 88 16.58 -1.26 -1.79
N ALA A 89 17.83 -1.59 -2.01
CA ALA A 89 18.53 -2.65 -1.29
C ALA A 89 19.79 -2.10 -0.61
N PRO A 90 20.36 -2.83 0.36
CA PRO A 90 21.67 -2.47 0.91
C PRO A 90 22.71 -2.28 -0.21
N PRO A 91 23.55 -1.22 -0.15
CA PRO A 91 24.49 -0.88 -1.23
C PRO A 91 25.41 -2.02 -1.65
N GLU A 92 25.79 -2.88 -0.72
CA GLU A 92 26.64 -4.07 -0.97
C GLU A 92 25.96 -5.14 -1.82
N LEU A 93 24.64 -5.05 -2.02
CA LEU A 93 23.85 -5.96 -2.86
C LEU A 93 23.62 -5.41 -4.27
N ALA A 94 24.12 -4.23 -4.59
CA ALA A 94 24.00 -3.64 -5.94
C ALA A 94 24.55 -4.59 -7.00
N GLY A 95 23.79 -4.80 -8.08
CA GLY A 95 24.15 -5.72 -9.16
C GLY A 95 24.09 -7.21 -8.81
N LYS A 96 23.53 -7.60 -7.65
CA LYS A 96 23.47 -8.98 -7.17
C LYS A 96 22.01 -9.45 -7.00
N PRO A 97 21.29 -9.76 -8.07
CA PRO A 97 19.84 -10.01 -8.02
C PRO A 97 19.44 -11.18 -7.11
N GLN A 98 20.25 -12.25 -7.03
CA GLN A 98 19.92 -13.39 -6.19
C GLN A 98 20.14 -13.08 -4.69
N GLU A 99 21.21 -12.37 -4.36
CA GLU A 99 21.49 -11.97 -2.98
C GLU A 99 20.44 -10.96 -2.48
N LYS A 100 19.99 -10.01 -3.34
CA LYS A 100 18.84 -9.13 -3.04
C LYS A 100 17.59 -9.91 -2.72
N ARG A 101 17.25 -10.93 -3.50
CA ARG A 101 16.08 -11.77 -3.25
C ARG A 101 16.17 -12.51 -1.90
N VAL A 102 17.33 -13.09 -1.60
CA VAL A 102 17.55 -13.75 -0.30
C VAL A 102 17.38 -12.76 0.86
N TRP A 103 17.96 -11.57 0.73
CA TRP A 103 17.81 -10.49 1.70
C TRP A 103 16.33 -10.06 1.83
N ALA A 104 15.62 -9.86 0.72
CA ALA A 104 14.22 -9.44 0.72
C ALA A 104 13.32 -10.46 1.42
N VAL A 105 13.48 -11.76 1.12
CA VAL A 105 12.73 -12.83 1.79
C VAL A 105 12.99 -12.84 3.30
N ALA A 106 14.25 -12.69 3.72
CA ALA A 106 14.60 -12.64 5.13
C ALA A 106 14.00 -11.41 5.82
N THR A 107 14.10 -10.24 5.20
CA THR A 107 13.58 -8.98 5.73
C THR A 107 12.04 -8.98 5.79
N MET A 108 11.33 -9.57 4.82
CA MET A 108 9.88 -9.69 4.89
C MET A 108 9.41 -10.64 6.02
N LYS A 109 10.17 -11.71 6.31
CA LYS A 109 9.93 -12.53 7.52
C LYS A 109 10.18 -11.73 8.80
N ASP A 110 11.19 -10.89 8.80
CA ASP A 110 11.46 -9.99 9.92
C ASP A 110 10.37 -8.91 10.05
N ALA A 111 9.74 -8.47 8.95
CA ALA A 111 8.62 -7.52 9.01
C ALA A 111 7.44 -8.05 9.85
N ALA A 112 7.08 -9.32 9.69
CA ALA A 112 6.06 -9.95 10.53
C ALA A 112 6.44 -9.96 12.03
N ARG A 113 7.70 -10.30 12.35
CA ARG A 113 8.20 -10.28 13.73
C ARG A 113 8.27 -8.88 14.31
N ALA A 114 8.69 -7.91 13.49
CA ALA A 114 8.77 -6.51 13.87
C ALA A 114 7.39 -5.92 14.13
N ALA A 115 6.41 -6.19 13.27
CA ALA A 115 5.01 -5.79 13.47
C ALA A 115 4.46 -6.34 14.79
N ARG A 116 4.64 -7.64 15.06
CA ARG A 116 4.27 -8.24 16.36
C ARG A 116 4.95 -7.55 17.55
N ASN A 117 6.25 -7.27 17.45
CA ASN A 117 7.00 -6.61 18.53
C ASN A 117 6.57 -5.16 18.73
N LEU A 118 6.18 -4.48 17.65
CA LEU A 118 5.64 -3.11 17.68
C LEU A 118 4.17 -3.08 18.14
N GLY A 119 3.48 -4.21 18.16
CA GLY A 119 2.06 -4.30 18.50
C GLY A 119 1.13 -3.88 17.36
N VAL A 120 1.55 -4.09 16.12
CA VAL A 120 0.82 -3.74 14.90
C VAL A 120 0.41 -5.02 14.17
N GLU A 121 -0.81 -5.06 13.64
CA GLU A 121 -1.37 -6.25 13.01
C GLU A 121 -1.13 -6.31 11.50
N ILE A 122 -0.80 -5.19 10.86
CA ILE A 122 -0.73 -5.06 9.41
C ILE A 122 0.68 -4.66 8.95
N VAL A 123 1.18 -5.39 7.96
CA VAL A 123 2.30 -4.98 7.12
C VAL A 123 1.76 -4.74 5.72
N THR A 124 1.85 -3.51 5.23
CA THR A 124 1.52 -3.16 3.84
C THR A 124 2.72 -3.41 2.94
N GLY A 125 2.51 -3.67 1.67
CA GLY A 125 3.65 -3.83 0.78
C GLY A 125 3.35 -4.36 -0.61
N PHE A 126 4.42 -4.48 -1.39
CA PHE A 126 4.45 -5.13 -2.68
C PHE A 126 4.96 -6.57 -2.55
N VAL A 127 4.72 -7.37 -3.55
CA VAL A 127 5.18 -8.76 -3.64
C VAL A 127 6.14 -9.00 -4.81
N GLY A 128 6.17 -8.05 -5.74
CA GLY A 128 6.86 -8.16 -7.01
C GLY A 128 6.20 -9.10 -8.00
N SER A 129 6.73 -9.14 -9.21
CA SER A 129 6.23 -10.01 -10.28
C SER A 129 7.33 -10.42 -11.23
N SER A 130 7.44 -11.72 -11.50
CA SER A 130 8.31 -12.24 -12.55
C SER A 130 7.71 -12.13 -13.95
N ILE A 131 6.43 -11.76 -14.06
CA ILE A 131 5.69 -11.77 -15.33
C ILE A 131 5.03 -10.42 -15.70
N TRP A 132 5.12 -9.40 -14.84
CA TRP A 132 4.51 -8.10 -15.13
C TRP A 132 4.98 -7.51 -16.47
N HIS A 133 6.26 -7.59 -16.79
CA HIS A 133 6.84 -7.08 -18.02
C HIS A 133 6.35 -7.82 -19.28
N LEU A 134 5.64 -8.93 -19.11
CA LEU A 134 5.02 -9.72 -20.17
C LEU A 134 3.54 -9.33 -20.44
N LEU A 135 3.02 -8.30 -19.75
CA LEU A 135 1.63 -7.86 -19.86
C LEU A 135 1.18 -7.65 -21.32
N TYR A 136 2.05 -7.06 -22.13
CA TYR A 136 1.84 -6.90 -23.56
C TYR A 136 3.15 -7.20 -24.30
N SER A 137 3.26 -8.41 -24.80
CA SER A 137 4.46 -8.87 -25.52
C SER A 137 4.14 -9.37 -26.92
N TRP A 138 5.06 -9.12 -27.82
CA TRP A 138 5.07 -9.71 -29.14
C TRP A 138 6.47 -10.32 -29.40
N PRO A 139 6.58 -11.61 -29.74
CA PRO A 139 5.48 -12.63 -29.87
C PRO A 139 4.66 -12.87 -28.61
N PRO A 140 3.42 -13.42 -28.73
CA PRO A 140 2.55 -13.70 -27.60
C PRO A 140 3.22 -14.63 -26.57
N VAL A 141 2.97 -14.36 -25.29
CA VAL A 141 3.47 -15.20 -24.21
C VAL A 141 2.61 -16.47 -24.08
N PRO A 142 3.21 -17.67 -23.99
CA PRO A 142 2.47 -18.89 -23.68
C PRO A 142 1.75 -18.79 -22.34
N GLU A 143 0.52 -19.32 -22.25
CA GLU A 143 -0.26 -19.39 -21.01
C GLU A 143 0.52 -20.06 -19.88
N GLN A 144 1.28 -21.11 -20.19
CA GLN A 144 2.16 -21.81 -19.26
C GLN A 144 3.14 -20.87 -18.56
N THR A 145 3.69 -19.88 -19.25
CA THR A 145 4.63 -18.90 -18.67
C THR A 145 3.93 -18.03 -17.63
N ILE A 146 2.68 -17.65 -17.87
CA ILE A 146 1.89 -16.86 -16.92
C ILE A 146 1.55 -17.71 -15.69
N GLU A 147 1.15 -18.98 -15.89
CA GLU A 147 0.89 -19.90 -14.79
C GLU A 147 2.14 -20.12 -13.91
N GLU A 148 3.30 -20.34 -14.52
CA GLU A 148 4.58 -20.45 -13.83
C GLU A 148 4.92 -19.22 -13.01
N GLY A 149 4.50 -18.02 -13.44
CA GLY A 149 4.65 -16.78 -12.69
C GLY A 149 3.87 -16.77 -11.38
N PHE A 150 2.59 -17.19 -11.40
CA PHE A 150 1.78 -17.33 -10.17
C PHE A 150 2.30 -18.43 -9.26
N GLN A 151 2.75 -19.55 -9.82
CA GLN A 151 3.39 -20.62 -9.03
C GLN A 151 4.71 -20.15 -8.41
N TYR A 152 5.50 -19.33 -9.13
CA TYR A 152 6.71 -18.73 -8.59
C TYR A 152 6.39 -17.80 -7.42
N PHE A 153 5.41 -16.92 -7.57
CA PHE A 153 4.92 -16.07 -6.49
C PHE A 153 4.55 -16.91 -5.25
N ALA A 154 3.74 -17.95 -5.42
CA ALA A 154 3.34 -18.82 -4.32
C ALA A 154 4.52 -19.50 -3.64
N ARG A 155 5.49 -20.03 -4.42
CA ARG A 155 6.70 -20.66 -3.86
C ARG A 155 7.55 -19.70 -3.03
N MET A 156 7.65 -18.44 -3.47
CA MET A 156 8.45 -17.44 -2.77
C MET A 156 7.77 -16.89 -1.53
N TRP A 157 6.45 -16.66 -1.60
CA TRP A 157 5.71 -15.98 -0.54
C TRP A 157 5.13 -16.93 0.52
N ASN A 158 4.76 -18.16 0.20
CA ASN A 158 4.22 -19.07 1.22
C ASN A 158 5.13 -19.24 2.45
N PRO A 159 6.48 -19.41 2.31
CA PRO A 159 7.36 -19.46 3.47
C PRO A 159 7.49 -18.15 4.26
N ILE A 160 7.11 -17.01 3.65
CA ILE A 160 7.02 -15.72 4.34
C ILE A 160 5.70 -15.67 5.11
N PHE A 161 4.58 -16.03 4.47
CA PHE A 161 3.27 -16.07 5.10
C PHE A 161 3.17 -17.05 6.27
N ASP A 162 3.97 -18.15 6.29
CA ASP A 162 4.08 -19.02 7.46
C ASP A 162 4.51 -18.22 8.70
N VAL A 163 5.48 -17.30 8.55
CA VAL A 163 5.94 -16.44 9.66
C VAL A 163 4.89 -15.36 10.02
N PHE A 164 4.14 -14.88 9.05
CA PHE A 164 3.01 -13.97 9.31
C PHE A 164 1.92 -14.65 10.14
N ASP A 165 1.54 -15.89 9.78
CA ASP A 165 0.60 -16.70 10.56
C ASP A 165 1.11 -16.98 11.97
N GLU A 166 2.39 -17.36 12.14
CA GLU A 166 3.03 -17.59 13.44
C GLU A 166 3.05 -16.31 14.32
N CYS A 167 3.14 -15.16 13.69
CA CYS A 167 3.15 -13.87 14.39
C CYS A 167 1.75 -13.33 14.68
N GLY A 168 0.70 -13.88 14.08
CA GLY A 168 -0.66 -13.33 14.11
C GLY A 168 -0.77 -11.97 13.38
N VAL A 169 0.09 -11.74 12.37
CA VAL A 169 0.18 -10.51 11.58
C VAL A 169 -0.32 -10.79 10.16
N LYS A 170 -0.94 -9.83 9.54
CA LYS A 170 -1.43 -9.92 8.16
C LYS A 170 -0.57 -9.08 7.22
N PHE A 171 -0.33 -9.62 6.04
CA PHE A 171 0.26 -8.89 4.93
C PHE A 171 -0.85 -8.33 4.04
N ALA A 172 -0.82 -7.05 3.76
CA ALA A 172 -1.75 -6.35 2.91
C ALA A 172 -1.03 -5.91 1.62
N LEU A 173 -1.25 -6.64 0.53
CA LEU A 173 -0.72 -6.30 -0.79
C LEU A 173 -1.39 -5.05 -1.33
N GLU A 174 -0.61 -4.05 -1.70
CA GLU A 174 -1.10 -2.98 -2.55
C GLU A 174 -1.25 -3.50 -3.98
N VAL A 175 -2.51 -3.58 -4.44
CA VAL A 175 -2.85 -4.02 -5.80
C VAL A 175 -2.42 -2.93 -6.77
N HIS A 176 -1.37 -3.19 -7.53
CA HIS A 176 -0.61 -2.17 -8.24
C HIS A 176 -0.08 -2.71 -9.57
N PRO A 177 -0.18 -1.96 -10.68
CA PRO A 177 0.57 -2.27 -11.89
C PRO A 177 2.06 -2.33 -11.59
N THR A 178 2.70 -3.41 -11.95
CA THR A 178 4.02 -3.96 -11.67
C THR A 178 4.00 -5.18 -10.74
N GLU A 179 2.92 -5.36 -9.99
CA GLU A 179 2.75 -6.50 -9.10
C GLU A 179 2.16 -7.73 -9.83
N ILE A 180 2.16 -8.88 -9.15
CA ILE A 180 1.48 -10.09 -9.64
C ILE A 180 -0.05 -9.89 -9.71
N ALA A 181 -0.59 -8.98 -8.89
CA ALA A 181 -1.98 -8.60 -8.84
C ALA A 181 -2.11 -7.08 -9.08
N PHE A 182 -2.85 -6.69 -10.12
CA PHE A 182 -3.04 -5.29 -10.52
C PHE A 182 -4.50 -4.94 -10.86
N ASP A 183 -5.38 -5.93 -10.87
CA ASP A 183 -6.83 -5.80 -11.02
C ASP A 183 -7.56 -6.88 -10.21
N ALA A 184 -8.89 -6.93 -10.27
CA ALA A 184 -9.68 -7.89 -9.50
C ALA A 184 -9.42 -9.35 -9.94
N ILE A 185 -9.20 -9.59 -11.22
CA ILE A 185 -8.99 -10.92 -11.78
C ILE A 185 -7.63 -11.48 -11.30
N THR A 186 -6.58 -10.70 -11.45
CA THR A 186 -5.24 -11.10 -11.02
C THR A 186 -5.11 -11.16 -9.50
N THR A 187 -5.84 -10.32 -8.76
CA THR A 187 -5.92 -10.36 -7.29
C THR A 187 -6.53 -11.68 -6.82
N LYS A 188 -7.65 -12.10 -7.41
CA LYS A 188 -8.27 -13.38 -7.10
C LYS A 188 -7.33 -14.54 -7.39
N ARG A 189 -6.68 -14.53 -8.56
CA ARG A 189 -5.70 -15.56 -8.95
C ARG A 189 -4.49 -15.61 -8.00
N ALA A 190 -4.00 -14.46 -7.55
CA ALA A 190 -2.90 -14.40 -6.58
C ALA A 190 -3.32 -15.00 -5.22
N MET A 191 -4.54 -14.71 -4.76
CA MET A 191 -5.09 -15.32 -3.53
C MET A 191 -5.21 -16.84 -3.66
N GLU A 192 -5.73 -17.32 -4.78
CA GLU A 192 -5.85 -18.76 -5.07
C GLU A 192 -4.47 -19.44 -5.11
N ALA A 193 -3.49 -18.82 -5.73
CA ALA A 193 -2.12 -19.35 -5.83
C ALA A 193 -1.47 -19.60 -4.46
N VAL A 194 -1.77 -18.78 -3.45
CA VAL A 194 -1.28 -18.96 -2.07
C VAL A 194 -2.28 -19.71 -1.19
N GLY A 195 -3.28 -20.39 -1.77
CA GLY A 195 -4.24 -21.22 -1.05
C GLY A 195 -5.25 -20.41 -0.22
N ASN A 196 -5.58 -19.20 -0.64
CA ASN A 196 -6.52 -18.30 0.04
C ASN A 196 -6.19 -18.02 1.53
N ARG A 197 -4.91 -18.03 1.88
CA ARG A 197 -4.43 -17.82 3.26
C ARG A 197 -4.95 -16.54 3.86
N LYS A 198 -5.32 -16.59 5.15
CA LYS A 198 -5.79 -15.41 5.90
C LYS A 198 -4.68 -14.40 6.18
N ALA A 199 -3.41 -14.82 6.18
CA ALA A 199 -2.28 -13.90 6.30
C ALA A 199 -2.13 -12.97 5.10
N PHE A 200 -2.71 -13.30 3.94
CA PHE A 200 -2.62 -12.51 2.71
C PHE A 200 -3.94 -11.82 2.38
N GLY A 201 -3.91 -10.50 2.27
CA GLY A 201 -5.05 -9.67 1.90
C GLY A 201 -4.59 -8.42 1.14
N ILE A 202 -5.40 -7.39 1.19
CA ILE A 202 -5.30 -6.22 0.33
C ILE A 202 -5.06 -4.96 1.16
N ASN A 203 -4.05 -4.19 0.78
CA ASN A 203 -3.97 -2.77 1.00
C ASN A 203 -4.64 -2.11 -0.21
N PHE A 204 -5.83 -1.55 0.00
CA PHE A 204 -6.62 -0.95 -1.06
C PHE A 204 -6.11 0.46 -1.35
N ASP A 205 -5.70 0.71 -2.59
CA ASP A 205 -5.39 2.04 -3.12
C ASP A 205 -6.24 2.31 -4.36
N PRO A 206 -7.16 3.28 -4.31
CA PRO A 206 -8.05 3.57 -5.43
C PRO A 206 -7.34 4.18 -6.63
N SER A 207 -6.24 4.90 -6.43
CA SER A 207 -5.57 5.64 -7.49
C SER A 207 -5.08 4.71 -8.60
N HIS A 208 -4.52 3.55 -8.22
CA HIS A 208 -4.01 2.55 -9.15
C HIS A 208 -5.13 1.85 -9.94
N LEU A 209 -6.33 1.80 -9.40
CA LEU A 209 -7.50 1.25 -10.10
C LEU A 209 -8.09 2.28 -11.07
N VAL A 210 -8.25 3.54 -10.63
CA VAL A 210 -8.89 4.59 -11.44
C VAL A 210 -8.13 4.86 -12.74
N TRP A 211 -6.79 5.00 -12.70
CA TRP A 211 -6.06 5.26 -13.93
C TRP A 211 -6.05 4.06 -14.90
N GLN A 212 -6.32 2.85 -14.40
CA GLN A 212 -6.55 1.66 -15.20
C GLN A 212 -8.02 1.54 -15.70
N MET A 213 -8.88 2.52 -15.43
CA MET A 213 -10.32 2.52 -15.76
C MET A 213 -11.13 1.45 -15.01
N LEU A 214 -10.70 1.05 -13.81
CA LEU A 214 -11.45 0.16 -12.93
C LEU A 214 -12.29 0.97 -11.95
N ASP A 215 -13.39 0.36 -11.47
CA ASP A 215 -14.23 0.90 -10.41
C ASP A 215 -13.69 0.48 -9.03
N PRO A 216 -13.13 1.41 -8.22
CA PRO A 216 -12.56 1.08 -6.92
C PRO A 216 -13.61 0.61 -5.90
N ALA A 217 -14.83 1.15 -5.96
CA ALA A 217 -15.90 0.76 -5.04
C ALA A 217 -16.41 -0.66 -5.34
N GLN A 218 -16.49 -1.04 -6.62
CA GLN A 218 -16.79 -2.41 -7.02
C GLN A 218 -15.67 -3.37 -6.58
N PHE A 219 -14.41 -2.98 -6.68
CA PHE A 219 -13.28 -3.78 -6.21
C PHE A 219 -13.39 -4.07 -4.70
N ILE A 220 -13.74 -3.08 -3.86
CA ILE A 220 -13.97 -3.30 -2.43
C ILE A 220 -15.09 -4.32 -2.18
N ARG A 221 -16.20 -4.21 -2.92
CA ARG A 221 -17.36 -5.11 -2.77
C ARG A 221 -17.04 -6.55 -3.19
N GLU A 222 -16.07 -6.75 -4.09
CA GLU A 222 -15.63 -8.08 -4.54
C GLU A 222 -14.75 -8.79 -3.51
N PHE A 223 -14.04 -8.04 -2.66
CA PHE A 223 -13.10 -8.57 -1.65
C PHE A 223 -13.45 -8.17 -0.21
N PRO A 224 -14.71 -8.35 0.26
CA PRO A 224 -15.21 -7.77 1.53
C PRO A 224 -14.40 -8.23 2.76
N ASP A 225 -13.90 -9.47 2.75
CA ASP A 225 -13.17 -10.08 3.88
C ASP A 225 -11.64 -9.97 3.73
N ARG A 226 -11.15 -9.24 2.73
CA ARG A 226 -9.72 -9.18 2.38
C ARG A 226 -9.14 -7.78 2.38
N ILE A 227 -9.94 -6.74 2.54
CA ILE A 227 -9.43 -5.37 2.69
C ILE A 227 -8.91 -5.24 4.13
N TYR A 228 -7.59 -5.28 4.28
CA TYR A 228 -6.92 -5.22 5.59
C TYR A 228 -6.41 -3.82 5.92
N HIS A 229 -6.09 -3.05 4.88
CA HIS A 229 -5.66 -1.66 5.00
C HIS A 229 -6.20 -0.84 3.83
N VAL A 230 -6.26 0.48 4.00
CA VAL A 230 -6.78 1.39 2.97
C VAL A 230 -5.85 2.58 2.85
N HIS A 231 -5.27 2.75 1.68
CA HIS A 231 -4.66 3.99 1.25
C HIS A 231 -5.70 4.91 0.61
N LEU A 232 -5.64 6.18 0.93
CA LEU A 232 -6.38 7.24 0.24
C LEU A 232 -5.36 8.08 -0.53
N LYS A 233 -5.18 7.73 -1.79
CA LYS A 233 -4.38 8.41 -2.79
C LYS A 233 -5.27 8.78 -3.97
N ASP A 234 -5.08 9.95 -4.52
CA ASP A 234 -5.87 10.42 -5.66
C ASP A 234 -5.05 10.38 -6.95
N VAL A 235 -5.72 10.40 -8.07
CA VAL A 235 -5.13 10.41 -9.39
C VAL A 235 -5.98 11.21 -10.36
N ALA A 236 -5.35 12.03 -11.19
CA ALA A 236 -6.02 12.72 -12.27
C ALA A 236 -5.69 12.08 -13.62
N VAL A 237 -6.72 11.68 -14.37
CA VAL A 237 -6.58 11.13 -15.72
C VAL A 237 -6.86 12.23 -16.75
N ARG A 238 -5.89 12.49 -17.63
CA ARG A 238 -5.92 13.63 -18.59
C ARG A 238 -5.57 13.15 -19.99
N LEU A 239 -6.47 12.34 -20.57
CA LEU A 239 -6.35 11.87 -21.95
C LEU A 239 -6.68 13.01 -22.92
N THR A 240 -5.75 13.31 -23.84
CA THR A 240 -5.87 14.40 -24.81
C THR A 240 -6.11 13.91 -26.24
N GLY A 241 -6.19 12.60 -26.44
CA GLY A 241 -6.22 11.99 -27.79
C GLY A 241 -4.83 11.86 -28.44
N ARG A 242 -3.77 12.37 -27.80
CA ARG A 242 -2.37 12.25 -28.24
C ARG A 242 -1.52 11.38 -27.33
N ASN A 243 -1.85 11.31 -26.07
CA ASN A 243 -1.18 10.54 -25.04
C ASN A 243 -1.96 9.24 -24.74
N SER A 244 -1.30 8.29 -24.12
CA SER A 244 -1.84 7.00 -23.79
C SER A 244 -1.83 6.77 -22.27
N ILE A 245 -2.79 5.98 -21.79
CA ILE A 245 -2.83 5.50 -20.41
C ILE A 245 -1.52 4.82 -19.97
N LEU A 246 -0.68 4.38 -20.92
CA LEU A 246 0.65 3.81 -20.63
C LEU A 246 1.69 4.85 -20.21
N GLY A 247 1.35 6.16 -20.22
CA GLY A 247 2.17 7.24 -19.69
C GLY A 247 3.36 7.66 -20.56
N SER A 248 3.55 7.05 -21.74
CA SER A 248 4.56 7.41 -22.76
C SER A 248 6.00 7.51 -22.23
N HIS A 249 6.34 6.73 -21.19
CA HIS A 249 7.64 6.79 -20.46
C HIS A 249 7.98 8.18 -19.89
N LEU A 250 6.99 9.05 -19.72
CA LEU A 250 7.19 10.37 -19.12
C LEU A 250 7.22 10.28 -17.59
N PRO A 251 8.04 11.13 -16.92
CA PRO A 251 8.07 11.19 -15.46
C PRO A 251 6.74 11.75 -14.90
N PHE A 252 6.49 11.50 -13.63
CA PHE A 252 5.41 12.17 -12.90
C PHE A 252 5.59 13.69 -12.93
N GLY A 253 4.49 14.43 -13.01
CA GLY A 253 4.49 15.91 -13.18
C GLY A 253 4.63 16.38 -14.62
N ALA A 254 4.95 15.54 -15.59
CA ALA A 254 5.01 15.93 -17.00
C ALA A 254 3.61 16.21 -17.55
N ALA A 255 3.41 17.39 -18.15
CA ALA A 255 2.11 17.86 -18.63
C ALA A 255 1.45 16.92 -19.68
N GLU A 256 2.26 16.22 -20.49
CA GLU A 256 1.79 15.29 -21.51
C GLU A 256 1.61 13.84 -20.99
N ARG A 257 1.94 13.54 -19.73
CA ARG A 257 1.63 12.26 -19.11
C ARG A 257 0.11 12.12 -18.99
N ALA A 258 -0.44 10.98 -19.38
CA ALA A 258 -1.89 10.80 -19.46
C ALA A 258 -2.59 10.79 -18.09
N TRP A 259 -1.85 10.52 -17.04
CA TRP A 259 -2.34 10.52 -15.66
C TRP A 259 -1.20 10.88 -14.69
N ASP A 260 -1.58 11.40 -13.54
CA ASP A 260 -0.64 11.78 -12.49
C ASP A 260 -1.31 11.72 -11.12
N PHE A 261 -0.56 11.41 -10.07
CA PHE A 261 -1.10 11.43 -8.72
C PHE A 261 -1.42 12.85 -8.27
N ARG A 262 -2.42 12.94 -7.39
CA ARG A 262 -2.90 14.19 -6.80
C ARG A 262 -3.14 14.02 -5.31
N SER A 263 -3.03 15.12 -4.58
CA SER A 263 -3.52 15.21 -3.21
C SER A 263 -5.00 14.79 -3.16
N PRO A 264 -5.44 14.00 -2.16
CA PRO A 264 -6.82 13.56 -2.05
C PRO A 264 -7.84 14.70 -2.19
N GLY A 265 -8.77 14.54 -3.12
CA GLY A 265 -9.78 15.55 -3.48
C GLY A 265 -9.44 16.42 -4.69
N HIS A 266 -8.28 16.23 -5.31
CA HIS A 266 -7.84 16.99 -6.48
C HIS A 266 -7.75 16.18 -7.77
N GLY A 267 -8.14 14.92 -7.73
CA GLY A 267 -8.15 13.99 -8.86
C GLY A 267 -9.55 13.55 -9.29
N ASP A 268 -9.61 12.33 -9.81
CA ASP A 268 -10.82 11.73 -10.36
C ASP A 268 -11.34 10.55 -9.51
N VAL A 269 -10.78 10.31 -8.31
CA VAL A 269 -11.24 9.26 -7.40
C VAL A 269 -12.56 9.65 -6.75
N ASP A 270 -13.59 8.82 -6.90
CA ASP A 270 -14.86 8.98 -6.16
C ASP A 270 -14.72 8.44 -4.73
N PHE A 271 -14.19 9.26 -3.84
CA PHE A 271 -14.00 8.91 -2.45
C PHE A 271 -15.32 8.70 -1.70
N GLU A 272 -16.43 9.34 -2.10
CA GLU A 272 -17.71 9.12 -1.46
C GLU A 272 -18.20 7.69 -1.69
N GLU A 273 -18.15 7.20 -2.92
CA GLU A 273 -18.53 5.81 -3.22
C GLU A 273 -17.59 4.79 -2.56
N ILE A 274 -16.31 5.12 -2.42
CA ILE A 274 -15.35 4.29 -1.66
C ILE A 274 -15.77 4.19 -0.19
N ILE A 275 -16.10 5.32 0.47
CA ILE A 275 -16.57 5.30 1.87
C ILE A 275 -17.86 4.51 2.01
N ARG A 276 -18.80 4.63 1.06
CA ARG A 276 -20.02 3.80 1.03
C ARG A 276 -19.71 2.32 0.90
N ALA A 277 -18.77 1.94 0.03
CA ALA A 277 -18.33 0.55 -0.12
C ALA A 277 -17.65 0.01 1.14
N LEU A 278 -16.76 0.79 1.76
CA LEU A 278 -16.12 0.45 3.04
C LEU A 278 -17.13 0.30 4.18
N ASN A 279 -18.17 1.14 4.21
CA ASN A 279 -19.28 1.00 5.15
C ASN A 279 -20.06 -0.31 4.91
N HIS A 280 -20.33 -0.65 3.65
CA HIS A 280 -21.04 -1.87 3.28
C HIS A 280 -20.32 -3.14 3.75
N ILE A 281 -19.00 -3.19 3.63
CA ILE A 281 -18.18 -4.33 4.09
C ILE A 281 -17.81 -4.25 5.57
N HIS A 282 -18.31 -3.26 6.31
CA HIS A 282 -18.04 -3.04 7.74
C HIS A 282 -16.55 -2.84 8.06
N TYR A 283 -15.78 -2.25 7.16
CA TYR A 283 -14.35 -1.94 7.40
C TYR A 283 -14.20 -0.96 8.56
N GLN A 284 -13.35 -1.31 9.55
CA GLN A 284 -13.11 -0.51 10.76
C GLN A 284 -11.65 -0.06 10.91
N GLY A 285 -10.79 -0.46 9.98
CA GLY A 285 -9.37 -0.06 9.97
C GLY A 285 -9.17 1.43 9.65
N PRO A 286 -7.93 1.91 9.68
CA PRO A 286 -7.63 3.31 9.38
C PRO A 286 -7.84 3.64 7.90
N LEU A 287 -8.09 4.93 7.65
CA LEU A 287 -7.98 5.55 6.34
C LEU A 287 -6.61 6.23 6.27
N SER A 288 -5.66 5.64 5.58
CA SER A 288 -4.27 6.10 5.53
C SER A 288 -4.06 6.99 4.31
N VAL A 289 -3.82 8.28 4.51
CA VAL A 289 -3.47 9.18 3.40
C VAL A 289 -2.09 8.78 2.88
N GLU A 290 -2.01 8.38 1.64
CA GLU A 290 -0.75 8.29 0.91
C GLU A 290 -0.64 9.50 0.00
N TRP A 291 0.07 10.51 0.50
CA TRP A 291 0.13 11.80 -0.17
C TRP A 291 1.21 11.82 -1.25
N GLU A 292 0.79 11.97 -2.50
CA GLU A 292 1.65 12.12 -3.66
C GLU A 292 1.05 13.14 -4.62
N ASP A 293 1.71 14.29 -4.77
CA ASP A 293 1.34 15.31 -5.76
C ASP A 293 2.59 16.12 -6.15
N SER A 294 3.02 15.99 -7.40
CA SER A 294 4.18 16.70 -7.92
C SER A 294 3.93 18.20 -8.16
N GLY A 295 2.67 18.64 -8.16
CA GLY A 295 2.24 20.01 -8.40
C GLY A 295 1.84 20.79 -7.16
N MET A 296 1.93 20.19 -5.95
CA MET A 296 1.49 20.80 -4.69
C MET A 296 2.60 20.74 -3.64
N GLU A 297 2.67 21.76 -2.79
CA GLU A 297 3.59 21.74 -1.64
C GLU A 297 3.14 20.68 -0.61
N ARG A 298 4.06 19.88 -0.13
CA ARG A 298 3.81 18.65 0.63
C ARG A 298 3.09 18.89 1.97
N GLU A 299 3.54 19.87 2.75
CA GLU A 299 2.95 20.15 4.07
C GLU A 299 1.54 20.74 3.93
N PHE A 300 1.36 21.62 2.94
CA PHE A 300 0.05 22.16 2.60
C PHE A 300 -0.91 21.04 2.20
N GLY A 301 -0.51 20.18 1.26
CA GLY A 301 -1.35 19.11 0.76
C GLY A 301 -1.68 18.06 1.82
N ALA A 302 -0.72 17.67 2.65
CA ALA A 302 -0.98 16.72 3.74
C ALA A 302 -1.96 17.27 4.79
N LYS A 303 -1.89 18.58 5.09
CA LYS A 303 -2.83 19.22 6.00
C LYS A 303 -4.23 19.33 5.39
N GLU A 304 -4.32 19.69 4.11
CA GLU A 304 -5.60 19.76 3.40
C GLU A 304 -6.25 18.38 3.25
N ALA A 305 -5.43 17.36 2.94
CA ALA A 305 -5.91 15.99 2.75
C ALA A 305 -6.63 15.43 3.99
N ILE A 306 -6.12 15.66 5.20
CA ILE A 306 -6.81 15.18 6.41
C ILE A 306 -8.14 15.92 6.62
N GLU A 307 -8.22 17.21 6.31
CA GLU A 307 -9.46 17.98 6.42
C GLU A 307 -10.51 17.46 5.41
N PHE A 308 -10.09 17.13 4.20
CA PHE A 308 -10.93 16.52 3.17
C PHE A 308 -11.43 15.14 3.59
N VAL A 309 -10.54 14.23 3.98
CA VAL A 309 -10.89 12.86 4.39
C VAL A 309 -11.82 12.88 5.61
N ARG A 310 -11.61 13.78 6.55
CA ARG A 310 -12.43 13.90 7.76
C ARG A 310 -13.90 14.23 7.44
N LYS A 311 -14.15 15.06 6.43
CA LYS A 311 -15.49 15.40 5.95
C LYS A 311 -16.20 14.21 5.30
N LEU A 312 -15.46 13.32 4.66
CA LEU A 312 -15.99 12.14 3.97
C LEU A 312 -16.09 10.89 4.86
N ASN A 313 -15.45 10.88 6.03
CA ASN A 313 -15.42 9.70 6.91
C ASN A 313 -16.73 9.54 7.71
N PHE A 314 -17.85 9.45 7.00
CA PHE A 314 -19.19 9.27 7.60
C PHE A 314 -19.49 7.80 7.88
N SER A 315 -20.30 7.58 8.90
CA SER A 315 -20.89 6.27 9.20
C SER A 315 -22.25 6.12 8.49
N PRO A 316 -22.70 4.89 8.20
CA PRO A 316 -24.05 4.68 7.71
C PRO A 316 -25.09 5.12 8.76
N SER A 317 -26.33 5.40 8.32
CA SER A 317 -27.43 5.65 9.23
C SER A 317 -27.66 4.43 10.15
N SER A 318 -27.95 4.69 11.41
CA SER A 318 -28.33 3.65 12.39
C SER A 318 -29.83 3.35 12.40
N ILE A 319 -30.63 4.14 11.68
CA ILE A 319 -32.08 4.00 11.56
C ILE A 319 -32.50 4.06 10.09
N ALA A 320 -33.54 3.34 9.70
CA ALA A 320 -34.14 3.50 8.39
C ALA A 320 -34.80 4.89 8.29
N PHE A 321 -34.69 5.53 7.10
CA PHE A 321 -35.17 6.90 6.93
C PHE A 321 -36.71 6.98 7.11
N ASP A 322 -37.42 5.88 6.90
CA ASP A 322 -38.88 5.73 7.00
C ASP A 322 -39.35 5.05 8.30
N GLU A 323 -38.46 4.77 9.25
CA GLU A 323 -38.78 4.07 10.50
C GLU A 323 -39.81 4.84 11.38
N ASN A 324 -39.91 6.15 11.21
CA ASN A 324 -40.77 7.02 11.99
C ASN A 324 -41.97 7.62 11.21
N PHE A 325 -42.31 7.04 10.05
CA PHE A 325 -43.48 7.44 9.27
C PHE A 325 -44.75 6.64 9.61
#